data_75fefd171ff07d92420ae35cb5189828
#
_entry.id   75fefd171ff07d92420ae35cb5189828
#
_cell.length_a   1.000
_cell.length_b   1.000
_cell.length_c   1.000
_cell.angle_alpha   90.00
_cell.angle_beta   90.00
_cell.angle_gamma   90.00
#
_symmetry.space_group_name_H-M   'P 1'
#
loop_
_entity.id
_entity.type
_entity.pdbx_description
1 polymer ?
#
loop_
_entity_poly.entity_id
_entity_poly.type
_entity_poly.pdbx_seq_one_letter_code
_entity_poly.pdbx_strand_id
1 'polypeptide(L)'
;MESTVDRAAPQGIKYWCEDETRLGLKTRESRRITGLGVKPIGKVQWNFKAYYLYGAIAPQTGESFFLEFSHLDGDCFQIFLNELSQAFPDNLNVVQVDNGRFHHSSKLEIPDNILLIFKRSLSPELNPIERVWEFLKQKLNWEIYENLDILKQRVGSIIEDLSPEIIRSLTGWDYILEALRIVA
;
A
#
# COMPACT_ATOMS: atom_id res chain seq x y z
N MET A 1 19.06 6.99 34.91
CA MET A 1 17.74 6.45 35.32
C MET A 1 16.95 6.28 34.03
N GLU A 2 17.07 5.09 33.43
CA GLU A 2 16.24 4.71 32.28
C GLU A 2 14.84 4.39 32.80
N SER A 3 13.87 5.16 32.35
CA SER A 3 12.46 4.84 32.57
C SER A 3 12.15 3.62 31.69
N THR A 4 12.14 2.44 32.28
CA THR A 4 11.46 1.27 31.70
C THR A 4 9.98 1.66 31.58
N VAL A 5 9.58 2.05 30.38
CA VAL A 5 8.16 2.11 30.02
C VAL A 5 7.68 0.68 30.02
N ASP A 6 6.92 0.31 31.04
CA ASP A 6 6.23 -0.97 31.16
C ASP A 6 5.21 -1.02 30.01
N ARG A 7 5.60 -1.55 28.85
CA ARG A 7 4.69 -1.70 27.70
C ARG A 7 3.71 -2.80 28.05
N ALA A 8 2.44 -2.45 28.15
CA ALA A 8 1.37 -3.43 28.23
C ALA A 8 1.50 -4.46 27.10
N ALA A 9 1.17 -5.72 27.37
CA ALA A 9 1.16 -6.75 26.34
C ALA A 9 0.24 -6.29 25.17
N PRO A 10 0.63 -6.58 23.91
CA PRO A 10 -0.17 -6.17 22.74
C PRO A 10 -1.61 -6.66 22.88
N GLN A 11 -2.58 -5.80 22.60
CA GLN A 11 -4.01 -6.11 22.68
C GLN A 11 -4.48 -7.09 21.60
N GLY A 12 -3.63 -7.32 20.58
CA GLY A 12 -3.92 -8.25 19.48
C GLY A 12 -2.84 -8.25 18.41
N ILE A 13 -2.96 -9.20 17.49
CA ILE A 13 -2.11 -9.28 16.30
C ILE A 13 -2.87 -8.67 15.13
N LYS A 14 -2.22 -7.75 14.41
CA LYS A 14 -2.74 -7.15 13.20
C LYS A 14 -1.85 -7.53 12.02
N TYR A 15 -2.42 -8.15 11.00
CA TYR A 15 -1.69 -8.57 9.82
C TYR A 15 -1.85 -7.55 8.70
N TRP A 16 -0.74 -7.07 8.18
CA TRP A 16 -0.67 -6.09 7.13
C TRP A 16 -0.01 -6.66 5.87
N CYS A 17 -0.57 -6.36 4.72
CA CYS A 17 0.05 -6.57 3.42
C CYS A 17 0.55 -5.22 2.93
N GLU A 18 1.86 -5.08 2.86
CA GLU A 18 2.54 -3.85 2.47
C GLU A 18 3.10 -3.96 1.06
N ASP A 19 3.14 -2.82 0.35
CA ASP A 19 3.78 -2.66 -0.97
C ASP A 19 3.84 -1.18 -1.35
N GLU A 20 4.62 -0.86 -2.40
CA GLU A 20 4.73 0.48 -2.93
C GLU A 20 4.25 0.56 -4.38
N THR A 21 3.64 1.68 -4.71
CA THR A 21 3.28 1.94 -6.09
C THR A 21 3.79 3.30 -6.56
N ARG A 22 4.32 3.33 -7.79
CA ARG A 22 4.74 4.57 -8.43
C ARG A 22 3.57 5.20 -9.15
N LEU A 23 3.26 6.45 -8.83
CA LEU A 23 2.24 7.27 -9.45
C LEU A 23 2.87 8.49 -10.13
N GLY A 24 2.46 8.80 -11.34
CA GLY A 24 3.10 9.87 -12.12
C GLY A 24 2.21 10.48 -13.18
N LEU A 25 2.72 11.58 -13.76
CA LEU A 25 1.98 12.40 -14.70
C LEU A 25 1.89 11.79 -16.10
N LYS A 26 2.69 10.76 -16.42
CA LYS A 26 2.52 10.06 -17.68
C LYS A 26 1.16 9.40 -17.73
N THR A 27 0.36 9.74 -18.72
CA THR A 27 -1.00 9.19 -18.88
C THR A 27 -0.95 7.66 -18.94
N ARG A 28 -1.78 7.01 -18.14
CA ARG A 28 -2.01 5.57 -18.20
C ARG A 28 -3.13 5.27 -19.17
N GLU A 29 -2.81 4.50 -20.17
CA GLU A 29 -3.78 3.98 -21.13
C GLU A 29 -4.34 2.66 -20.61
N SER A 30 -5.64 2.46 -20.80
CA SER A 30 -6.32 1.22 -20.46
C SER A 30 -7.36 0.86 -21.50
N ARG A 31 -7.88 -0.35 -21.44
CA ARG A 31 -9.00 -0.75 -22.30
C ARG A 31 -10.25 0.06 -21.95
N ARG A 32 -10.97 0.53 -22.98
CA ARG A 32 -12.28 1.15 -22.85
C ARG A 32 -13.31 0.38 -23.66
N ILE A 33 -14.52 0.32 -23.13
CA ILE A 33 -15.67 -0.19 -23.88
C ILE A 33 -16.11 0.91 -24.81
N THR A 34 -16.16 0.62 -26.11
CA THR A 34 -16.60 1.53 -27.18
C THR A 34 -17.59 0.80 -28.07
N GLY A 35 -18.31 1.53 -28.93
CA GLY A 35 -19.12 0.91 -29.97
C GLY A 35 -18.30 0.04 -30.92
N LEU A 36 -18.94 -0.92 -31.57
CA LEU A 36 -18.29 -1.82 -32.53
C LEU A 36 -17.58 -0.99 -33.63
N GLY A 37 -16.29 -1.26 -33.86
CA GLY A 37 -15.48 -0.56 -34.86
C GLY A 37 -14.98 0.83 -34.45
N VAL A 38 -15.32 1.33 -33.27
CA VAL A 38 -14.88 2.64 -32.76
C VAL A 38 -13.60 2.46 -31.96
N LYS A 39 -12.49 3.05 -32.43
CA LYS A 39 -11.25 3.15 -31.63
C LYS A 39 -11.40 4.24 -30.57
N PRO A 40 -11.09 3.96 -29.29
CA PRO A 40 -11.00 5.01 -28.29
C PRO A 40 -9.84 5.94 -28.63
N ILE A 41 -10.10 7.23 -28.67
CA ILE A 41 -9.10 8.28 -28.87
C ILE A 41 -9.04 9.09 -27.57
N GLY A 42 -7.85 9.33 -27.05
CA GLY A 42 -7.62 10.15 -25.87
C GLY A 42 -6.37 11.00 -26.00
N LYS A 43 -6.32 12.10 -25.26
CA LYS A 43 -5.10 12.89 -25.11
C LYS A 43 -4.14 12.13 -24.21
N VAL A 44 -2.83 12.18 -24.50
CA VAL A 44 -1.77 11.58 -23.71
C VAL A 44 -0.76 12.64 -23.30
N GLN A 45 -0.26 12.51 -22.09
CA GLN A 45 0.80 13.36 -21.53
C GLN A 45 2.07 12.55 -21.35
N TRP A 46 3.19 13.08 -21.84
CA TRP A 46 4.52 12.48 -21.73
C TRP A 46 5.35 13.24 -20.68
N ASN A 47 4.86 13.27 -19.46
CA ASN A 47 5.59 13.84 -18.32
C ASN A 47 5.96 12.74 -17.35
N PHE A 48 7.26 12.58 -17.05
CA PHE A 48 7.79 11.47 -16.24
C PHE A 48 7.94 11.80 -14.76
N LYS A 49 7.52 12.99 -14.32
CA LYS A 49 7.48 13.31 -12.90
C LYS A 49 6.56 12.33 -12.19
N ALA A 50 7.00 11.84 -11.04
CA ALA A 50 6.28 10.83 -10.27
C ALA A 50 6.65 10.93 -8.79
N TYR A 51 5.86 10.28 -7.97
CA TYR A 51 6.10 10.02 -6.55
C TYR A 51 5.75 8.57 -6.24
N TYR A 52 6.05 8.13 -5.03
CA TYR A 52 5.74 6.78 -4.55
C TYR A 52 4.68 6.87 -3.45
N LEU A 53 3.71 5.99 -3.53
CA LEU A 53 2.72 5.77 -2.49
C LEU A 53 3.06 4.44 -1.82
N TYR A 54 3.45 4.48 -0.56
CA TYR A 54 3.63 3.31 0.29
C TYR A 54 2.30 3.01 0.95
N GLY A 55 1.93 1.76 1.04
CA GLY A 55 0.66 1.37 1.63
C GLY A 55 0.73 0.06 2.37
N ALA A 56 -0.04 -0.02 3.44
CA ALA A 56 -0.32 -1.25 4.13
C ALA A 56 -1.83 -1.42 4.29
N ILE A 57 -2.35 -2.60 4.04
CA ILE A 57 -3.76 -2.93 4.24
C ILE A 57 -3.90 -4.17 5.10
N ALA A 58 -4.92 -4.20 5.95
CA ALA A 58 -5.29 -5.36 6.75
C ALA A 58 -6.51 -6.05 6.12
N PRO A 59 -6.34 -7.17 5.39
CA PRO A 59 -7.45 -7.82 4.67
C PRO A 59 -8.59 -8.27 5.57
N GLN A 60 -8.32 -8.58 6.83
CA GLN A 60 -9.31 -9.03 7.81
C GLN A 60 -10.25 -7.91 8.24
N THR A 61 -9.70 -6.72 8.52
CA THR A 61 -10.47 -5.59 9.08
C THR A 61 -10.81 -4.54 8.04
N GLY A 62 -10.06 -4.47 6.94
CA GLY A 62 -10.16 -3.42 5.92
C GLY A 62 -9.47 -2.13 6.34
N GLU A 63 -8.73 -2.12 7.44
CA GLU A 63 -7.91 -0.98 7.80
C GLU A 63 -6.80 -0.77 6.78
N SER A 64 -6.40 0.47 6.61
CA SER A 64 -5.35 0.85 5.67
C SER A 64 -4.52 1.99 6.22
N PHE A 65 -3.28 2.04 5.74
CA PHE A 65 -2.33 3.09 6.10
C PHE A 65 -1.52 3.43 4.86
N PHE A 66 -1.46 4.73 4.50
CA PHE A 66 -0.78 5.19 3.30
C PHE A 66 0.08 6.41 3.60
N LEU A 67 1.29 6.43 3.02
CA LEU A 67 2.19 7.59 3.04
C LEU A 67 2.76 7.87 1.65
N GLU A 68 2.95 9.15 1.35
CA GLU A 68 3.56 9.62 0.10
C GLU A 68 5.04 9.92 0.28
N PHE A 69 5.87 9.43 -0.65
CA PHE A 69 7.31 9.68 -0.67
C PHE A 69 7.79 10.09 -2.05
N SER A 70 8.88 10.86 -2.08
CA SER A 70 9.55 11.24 -3.32
C SER A 70 10.49 10.14 -3.86
N HIS A 71 10.91 9.21 -3.00
CA HIS A 71 11.89 8.17 -3.29
C HIS A 71 11.38 6.79 -2.88
N LEU A 72 12.00 5.77 -3.45
CA LEU A 72 11.80 4.36 -3.09
C LEU A 72 13.14 3.85 -2.56
N ASP A 73 13.30 3.92 -1.24
CA ASP A 73 14.55 3.54 -0.55
C ASP A 73 14.31 3.12 0.91
N GLY A 74 15.39 2.70 1.57
CA GLY A 74 15.33 2.23 2.95
C GLY A 74 14.99 3.32 3.96
N ASP A 75 15.36 4.56 3.70
CA ASP A 75 15.08 5.68 4.62
C ASP A 75 13.58 6.02 4.61
N CYS A 76 12.96 6.04 3.42
CA CYS A 76 11.51 6.21 3.28
C CYS A 76 10.76 5.02 3.92
N PHE A 77 11.24 3.79 3.73
CA PHE A 77 10.64 2.62 4.35
C PHE A 77 10.78 2.63 5.88
N GLN A 78 11.92 3.11 6.42
CA GLN A 78 12.09 3.30 7.86
C GLN A 78 11.06 4.28 8.43
N ILE A 79 10.84 5.41 7.75
CA ILE A 79 9.81 6.38 8.15
C ILE A 79 8.43 5.73 8.12
N PHE A 80 8.12 4.97 7.06
CA PHE A 80 6.84 4.27 6.93
C PHE A 80 6.60 3.30 8.10
N LEU A 81 7.60 2.50 8.49
CA LEU A 81 7.48 1.57 9.62
C LEU A 81 7.27 2.30 10.94
N ASN A 82 7.99 3.40 11.17
CA ASN A 82 7.86 4.19 12.38
C ASN A 82 6.45 4.80 12.52
N GLU A 83 5.92 5.35 11.44
CA GLU A 83 4.58 5.95 11.41
C GLU A 83 3.48 4.89 11.55
N LEU A 84 3.64 3.73 10.90
CA LEU A 84 2.73 2.59 11.07
C LEU A 84 2.72 2.09 12.53
N SER A 85 3.89 1.97 13.14
CA SER A 85 4.06 1.60 14.55
C SER A 85 3.32 2.57 15.48
N GLN A 86 3.44 3.87 15.23
CA GLN A 86 2.80 4.92 16.03
C GLN A 86 1.28 4.98 15.80
N ALA A 87 0.82 4.73 14.57
CA ALA A 87 -0.60 4.70 14.24
C ALA A 87 -1.33 3.52 14.91
N PHE A 88 -0.63 2.41 15.17
CA PHE A 88 -1.20 1.19 15.76
C PHE A 88 -0.36 0.70 16.95
N PRO A 89 -0.22 1.49 18.03
CA PRO A 89 0.73 1.23 19.10
C PRO A 89 0.34 0.04 19.98
N ASP A 90 -0.95 -0.27 20.07
CA ASP A 90 -1.48 -1.31 20.98
C ASP A 90 -1.47 -2.72 20.36
N ASN A 91 -1.05 -2.84 19.09
CA ASN A 91 -1.05 -4.11 18.37
C ASN A 91 0.38 -4.58 18.08
N LEU A 92 0.56 -5.91 18.01
CA LEU A 92 1.68 -6.48 17.28
C LEU A 92 1.34 -6.44 15.78
N ASN A 93 2.03 -5.58 15.05
CA ASN A 93 1.82 -5.39 13.62
C ASN A 93 2.72 -6.35 12.84
N VAL A 94 2.15 -7.41 12.31
CA VAL A 94 2.85 -8.36 11.42
C VAL A 94 2.73 -7.84 10.00
N VAL A 95 3.83 -7.36 9.43
CA VAL A 95 3.85 -6.70 8.12
C VAL A 95 4.48 -7.62 7.10
N GLN A 96 3.69 -8.10 6.15
CA GLN A 96 4.15 -8.84 4.98
C GLN A 96 4.73 -7.86 3.97
N VAL A 97 6.00 -8.05 3.62
CA VAL A 97 6.75 -7.26 2.64
C VAL A 97 7.28 -8.15 1.51
N ASP A 98 7.65 -7.56 0.40
CA ASP A 98 8.37 -8.27 -0.64
C ASP A 98 9.87 -8.42 -0.32
N ASN A 99 10.64 -9.07 -1.20
CA ASN A 99 12.08 -9.25 -1.06
C ASN A 99 12.89 -8.10 -1.70
N GLY A 100 12.34 -6.88 -1.73
CA GLY A 100 13.07 -5.69 -2.17
C GLY A 100 14.38 -5.49 -1.39
N ARG A 101 15.44 -5.06 -2.06
CA ARG A 101 16.76 -4.92 -1.41
C ARG A 101 16.75 -3.97 -0.20
N PHE A 102 15.93 -2.93 -0.25
CA PHE A 102 15.85 -1.95 0.82
C PHE A 102 15.12 -2.48 2.05
N HIS A 103 14.21 -3.47 1.91
CA HIS A 103 13.57 -4.18 3.02
C HIS A 103 14.55 -5.05 3.83
N HIS A 104 15.67 -5.44 3.24
CA HIS A 104 16.73 -6.22 3.89
C HIS A 104 17.93 -5.35 4.36
N SER A 105 17.78 -4.03 4.36
CA SER A 105 18.86 -3.15 4.79
C SER A 105 19.22 -3.41 6.25
N SER A 106 20.49 -3.65 6.52
CA SER A 106 21.01 -3.81 7.89
C SER A 106 20.95 -2.52 8.72
N LYS A 107 20.56 -1.41 8.10
CA LYS A 107 20.36 -0.12 8.75
C LYS A 107 18.93 0.09 9.26
N LEU A 108 18.00 -0.80 8.91
CA LEU A 108 16.63 -0.68 9.37
C LEU A 108 16.54 -0.99 10.86
N GLU A 109 15.93 -0.07 11.58
CA GLU A 109 15.59 -0.20 13.00
C GLU A 109 14.10 -0.55 13.10
N ILE A 110 13.81 -1.83 13.28
CA ILE A 110 12.43 -2.31 13.32
C ILE A 110 11.80 -1.93 14.66
N PRO A 111 10.68 -1.17 14.69
CA PRO A 111 9.97 -0.85 15.92
C PRO A 111 9.52 -2.12 16.67
N ASP A 112 9.51 -2.06 18.01
CA ASP A 112 9.25 -3.23 18.88
C ASP A 112 7.89 -3.91 18.64
N ASN A 113 6.90 -3.16 18.15
CA ASN A 113 5.57 -3.69 17.83
C ASN A 113 5.39 -4.01 16.34
N ILE A 114 6.48 -4.08 15.56
CA ILE A 114 6.49 -4.49 14.15
C ILE A 114 7.26 -5.81 14.01
N LEU A 115 6.68 -6.74 13.28
CA LEU A 115 7.32 -7.97 12.84
C LEU A 115 7.25 -8.06 11.31
N LEU A 116 8.39 -8.02 10.63
CA LEU A 116 8.45 -8.19 9.18
C LEU A 116 8.43 -9.66 8.80
N ILE A 117 7.57 -10.03 7.85
CA ILE A 117 7.57 -11.33 7.20
C ILE A 117 7.75 -11.15 5.69
N PHE A 118 8.69 -11.91 5.13
CA PHE A 118 9.04 -11.80 3.71
C PHE A 118 8.27 -12.82 2.88
N LYS A 119 7.51 -12.35 1.89
CA LYS A 119 6.85 -13.26 0.95
C LYS A 119 7.86 -13.90 0.01
N ARG A 120 7.50 -15.05 -0.58
CA ARG A 120 8.33 -15.67 -1.62
C ARG A 120 8.46 -14.74 -2.83
N SER A 121 9.67 -14.69 -3.40
CA SER A 121 9.93 -13.92 -4.62
C SER A 121 9.05 -14.39 -5.78
N LEU A 122 8.71 -13.47 -6.68
CA LEU A 122 7.95 -13.72 -7.91
C LEU A 122 6.48 -14.16 -7.73
N SER A 123 5.83 -13.74 -6.66
CA SER A 123 4.42 -14.06 -6.40
C SER A 123 3.61 -12.79 -6.08
N PRO A 124 3.49 -11.83 -7.02
CA PRO A 124 2.71 -10.61 -6.79
C PRO A 124 1.22 -10.93 -6.54
N GLU A 125 0.69 -11.99 -7.16
CA GLU A 125 -0.68 -12.47 -6.95
C GLU A 125 -0.99 -12.87 -5.49
N LEU A 126 0.05 -13.08 -4.68
CA LEU A 126 -0.09 -13.37 -3.25
C LEU A 126 -0.11 -12.12 -2.37
N ASN A 127 0.02 -10.92 -2.96
CA ASN A 127 -0.08 -9.67 -2.20
C ASN A 127 -1.42 -8.98 -2.46
N PRO A 128 -2.36 -9.04 -1.50
CA PRO A 128 -3.70 -8.47 -1.68
C PRO A 128 -3.71 -6.97 -2.00
N ILE A 129 -2.73 -6.21 -1.53
CA ILE A 129 -2.65 -4.77 -1.78
C ILE A 129 -2.52 -4.42 -3.27
N GLU A 130 -2.04 -5.35 -4.09
CA GLU A 130 -1.98 -5.15 -5.55
C GLU A 130 -3.37 -4.87 -6.14
N ARG A 131 -4.44 -5.40 -5.55
CA ARG A 131 -5.83 -5.09 -5.96
C ARG A 131 -6.23 -3.66 -5.62
N VAL A 132 -5.72 -3.14 -4.52
CA VAL A 132 -5.92 -1.73 -4.16
C VAL A 132 -5.19 -0.84 -5.16
N TRP A 133 -3.96 -1.22 -5.55
CA TRP A 133 -3.22 -0.51 -6.59
C TRP A 133 -3.91 -0.56 -7.96
N GLU A 134 -4.46 -1.72 -8.34
CA GLU A 134 -5.25 -1.85 -9.56
C GLU A 134 -6.48 -0.94 -9.53
N PHE A 135 -7.24 -0.96 -8.44
CA PHE A 135 -8.42 -0.10 -8.24
C PHE A 135 -8.04 1.38 -8.36
N LEU A 136 -7.02 1.82 -7.62
CA LEU A 136 -6.52 3.20 -7.66
C LEU A 136 -6.11 3.60 -9.08
N LYS A 137 -5.31 2.77 -9.74
CA LYS A 137 -4.83 3.02 -11.10
C LYS A 137 -5.95 3.05 -12.13
N GLN A 138 -7.01 2.25 -11.97
CA GLN A 138 -8.19 2.30 -12.82
C GLN A 138 -8.93 3.64 -12.73
N LYS A 139 -9.02 4.22 -11.52
CA LYS A 139 -9.63 5.53 -11.30
C LYS A 139 -8.81 6.68 -11.91
N LEU A 140 -7.51 6.50 -12.12
CA LEU A 140 -6.59 7.46 -12.70
C LEU A 140 -6.39 7.28 -14.22
N ASN A 141 -6.98 6.27 -14.83
CA ASN A 141 -6.80 5.98 -16.26
C ASN A 141 -7.42 7.06 -17.14
N TRP A 142 -6.67 7.47 -18.18
CA TRP A 142 -7.08 8.48 -19.16
C TRP A 142 -7.24 9.90 -18.61
N GLU A 143 -6.87 10.13 -17.36
CA GLU A 143 -6.84 11.47 -16.79
C GLU A 143 -5.48 12.13 -17.05
N ILE A 144 -5.50 13.45 -17.21
CA ILE A 144 -4.32 14.30 -17.40
C ILE A 144 -4.25 15.26 -16.23
N TYR A 145 -3.09 15.30 -15.59
CA TYR A 145 -2.85 16.16 -14.45
C TYR A 145 -1.78 17.20 -14.79
N GLU A 146 -2.06 18.47 -14.48
CA GLU A 146 -1.15 19.58 -14.75
C GLU A 146 0.18 19.43 -14.01
N ASN A 147 0.13 19.01 -12.75
CA ASN A 147 1.30 18.82 -11.90
C ASN A 147 1.07 17.70 -10.89
N LEU A 148 2.13 17.37 -10.12
CA LEU A 148 2.06 16.30 -9.12
C LEU A 148 1.11 16.62 -7.97
N ASP A 149 0.95 17.88 -7.59
CA ASP A 149 0.10 18.26 -6.46
C ASP A 149 -1.38 17.99 -6.77
N ILE A 150 -1.82 18.27 -8.01
CA ILE A 150 -3.17 17.91 -8.46
C ILE A 150 -3.37 16.39 -8.52
N LEU A 151 -2.36 15.65 -8.99
CA LEU A 151 -2.42 14.19 -8.97
C LEU A 151 -2.50 13.66 -7.54
N LYS A 152 -1.71 14.17 -6.61
CA LYS A 152 -1.74 13.80 -5.20
C LYS A 152 -3.08 14.09 -4.54
N GLN A 153 -3.65 15.26 -4.78
CA GLN A 153 -5.00 15.61 -4.31
C GLN A 153 -6.05 14.61 -4.82
N ARG A 154 -5.96 14.24 -6.12
CA ARG A 154 -6.87 13.26 -6.69
C ARG A 154 -6.69 11.86 -6.06
N VAL A 155 -5.45 11.44 -5.85
CA VAL A 155 -5.13 10.17 -5.18
C VAL A 155 -5.62 10.18 -3.73
N GLY A 156 -5.39 11.27 -2.98
CA GLY A 156 -5.89 11.46 -1.63
C GLY A 156 -7.41 11.30 -1.56
N SER A 157 -8.14 11.97 -2.45
CA SER A 157 -9.60 11.83 -2.54
C SER A 157 -10.06 10.39 -2.81
N ILE A 158 -9.34 9.64 -3.66
CA ILE A 158 -9.67 8.23 -3.91
C ILE A 158 -9.39 7.36 -2.66
N ILE A 159 -8.31 7.67 -1.94
CA ILE A 159 -7.96 6.96 -0.70
C ILE A 159 -8.98 7.24 0.40
N GLU A 160 -9.45 8.48 0.55
CA GLU A 160 -10.51 8.85 1.49
C GLU A 160 -11.82 8.11 1.22
N ASP A 161 -12.11 7.81 -0.05
CA ASP A 161 -13.27 7.02 -0.47
C ASP A 161 -13.09 5.49 -0.23
N LEU A 162 -11.89 5.02 0.10
CA LEU A 162 -11.61 3.60 0.40
C LEU A 162 -12.07 3.23 1.80
N SER A 163 -13.37 2.95 1.93
CA SER A 163 -13.89 2.44 3.22
C SER A 163 -13.33 1.04 3.55
N PRO A 164 -13.33 0.64 4.84
CA PRO A 164 -12.92 -0.71 5.24
C PRO A 164 -13.69 -1.82 4.50
N GLU A 165 -14.95 -1.59 4.15
CA GLU A 165 -15.78 -2.53 3.37
C GLU A 165 -15.25 -2.71 1.95
N ILE A 166 -14.84 -1.60 1.31
CA ILE A 166 -14.25 -1.63 -0.04
C ILE A 166 -12.92 -2.37 0.00
N ILE A 167 -12.05 -2.07 0.96
CA ILE A 167 -10.75 -2.75 1.09
C ILE A 167 -10.96 -4.25 1.33
N ARG A 168 -11.84 -4.67 2.24
CA ARG A 168 -12.15 -6.09 2.45
C ARG A 168 -12.69 -6.75 1.18
N SER A 169 -13.55 -6.06 0.44
CA SER A 169 -14.08 -6.59 -0.82
C SER A 169 -13.01 -6.80 -1.89
N LEU A 170 -12.00 -5.94 -1.93
CA LEU A 170 -10.89 -6.04 -2.87
C LEU A 170 -9.86 -7.12 -2.46
N THR A 171 -9.63 -7.31 -1.16
CA THR A 171 -8.45 -7.99 -0.63
C THR A 171 -8.75 -9.18 0.28
N GLY A 172 -9.97 -9.30 0.80
CA GLY A 172 -10.38 -10.33 1.75
C GLY A 172 -10.76 -11.65 1.07
N TRP A 173 -9.85 -12.25 0.32
CA TRP A 173 -10.08 -13.53 -0.33
C TRP A 173 -10.07 -14.69 0.66
N ASP A 174 -10.96 -15.67 0.44
CA ASP A 174 -11.17 -16.78 1.36
C ASP A 174 -9.87 -17.49 1.76
N TYR A 175 -8.98 -17.78 0.80
CA TYR A 175 -7.72 -18.46 1.08
C TYR A 175 -6.75 -17.64 1.94
N ILE A 176 -6.80 -16.30 1.85
CA ILE A 176 -5.99 -15.40 2.71
C ILE A 176 -6.57 -15.38 4.11
N LEU A 177 -7.90 -15.21 4.21
CA LEU A 177 -8.59 -15.17 5.50
C LEU A 177 -8.50 -16.51 6.24
N GLU A 178 -8.56 -17.64 5.51
CA GLU A 178 -8.35 -18.97 6.08
C GLU A 178 -6.92 -19.16 6.59
N ALA A 179 -5.91 -18.75 5.80
CA ALA A 179 -4.51 -18.82 6.23
C ALA A 179 -4.27 -18.00 7.51
N LEU A 180 -4.87 -16.82 7.63
CA LEU A 180 -4.74 -15.96 8.80
C LEU A 180 -5.48 -16.51 10.03
N ARG A 181 -6.57 -17.28 9.86
CA ARG A 181 -7.29 -17.93 10.98
C ARG A 181 -6.52 -19.07 11.62
N ILE A 182 -5.61 -19.70 10.87
CA ILE A 182 -4.78 -20.81 11.37
C ILE A 182 -3.66 -20.29 12.27
N VAL A 183 -3.27 -19.04 12.13
CA VAL A 183 -2.13 -18.41 12.83
C VAL A 183 -2.59 -17.57 14.05
N ALA A 184 -3.86 -17.29 14.18
CA ALA A 184 -4.49 -16.54 15.29
C ALA A 184 -5.03 -17.51 16.35
#